data_846c5b89074a03b05b541c402b3a0968
#
_entry.id   846c5b89074a03b05b541c402b3a0968
#
_cell.length_a   1.000
_cell.length_b   1.000
_cell.length_c   1.000
_cell.angle_alpha   90.00
_cell.angle_beta   90.00
_cell.angle_gamma   90.00
#
_symmetry.space_group_name_H-M   'P 1'
#
loop_
_entity.id
_entity.type
_entity.pdbx_description
1 polymer ?
#
loop_
_entity_poly.entity_id
_entity_poly.type
_entity_poly.pdbx_seq_one_letter_code
_entity_poly.pdbx_strand_id
1 'polypeptide(L)'
;MSEIIIYNTQDGKASISLVTKDGTVWMNQNQLAELFATSKQNIGQHISSILKDNELEQVSVVKNFFTTAKDGKEYNVAFYSLEMILAIGFRVRSIRGTQFRIWANSNLKEYLVKGFLMDDERLKNPDGRPDYFDELLARIRDIRASEKRFYQKVRELFALSSDYDSSDKATQMFYAETQNKLLYAITNQTAAEIIVSRANASQINMALTSWKGNVVRKQDIYIAKNYLTESEIDSLNRYVTVFLETAELRAKNKQDITMSFWKENVDRILEFTDQKILVGNGTISHEQMEQWVDKIYEAYDSKRKKQEAEQADALDMEELKVIENKIKKISKN
;
A
#
# COMPACT_ATOMS: atom_id res chain seq x y z
N MET A 1 21.42 -21.12 -1.68
CA MET A 1 21.15 -20.19 -0.55
C MET A 1 21.35 -18.80 -1.12
N SER A 2 20.31 -17.98 -1.16
CA SER A 2 20.41 -16.62 -1.69
C SER A 2 21.17 -15.76 -0.69
N GLU A 3 22.26 -15.13 -1.11
CA GLU A 3 22.95 -14.12 -0.29
C GLU A 3 22.15 -12.83 -0.32
N ILE A 4 21.70 -12.33 0.83
CA ILE A 4 21.13 -10.99 0.94
C ILE A 4 22.23 -10.08 1.50
N ILE A 5 22.63 -9.07 0.75
CA ILE A 5 23.57 -8.05 1.20
C ILE A 5 22.79 -6.99 1.97
N ILE A 6 23.02 -6.86 3.27
CA ILE A 6 22.35 -5.83 4.09
C ILE A 6 22.90 -4.44 3.74
N TYR A 7 24.19 -4.30 3.56
CA TYR A 7 24.82 -3.10 3.01
C TYR A 7 26.23 -3.45 2.50
N ASN A 8 26.67 -2.72 1.49
CA ASN A 8 28.04 -2.84 0.97
C ASN A 8 28.96 -1.94 1.79
N THR A 9 30.04 -2.52 2.34
CA THR A 9 31.14 -1.72 2.86
C THR A 9 31.92 -1.09 1.71
N GLN A 10 32.49 0.09 1.91
CA GLN A 10 33.30 0.79 0.88
C GLN A 10 34.47 -0.03 0.35
N ASP A 11 34.90 -1.04 1.07
CA ASP A 11 35.98 -1.96 0.70
C ASP A 11 35.48 -3.25 0.00
N GLY A 12 34.18 -3.39 -0.23
CA GLY A 12 33.57 -4.54 -0.91
C GLY A 12 33.70 -5.89 -0.18
N LYS A 13 34.22 -5.91 1.05
CA LYS A 13 34.61 -7.14 1.78
C LYS A 13 33.56 -7.70 2.72
N ALA A 14 32.42 -7.09 2.89
CA ALA A 14 31.37 -7.61 3.76
C ALA A 14 30.26 -8.27 2.94
N SER A 15 30.54 -9.42 2.33
CA SER A 15 29.50 -10.38 1.97
C SER A 15 29.36 -11.38 3.14
N ILE A 16 28.35 -11.18 3.97
CA ILE A 16 28.06 -12.12 5.05
C ILE A 16 26.98 -13.07 4.53
N SER A 17 27.27 -14.37 4.58
CA SER A 17 26.28 -15.42 4.25
C SER A 17 25.12 -15.33 5.23
N LEU A 18 23.96 -14.93 4.74
CA LEU A 18 22.77 -14.72 5.55
C LEU A 18 21.85 -15.94 5.45
N VAL A 19 21.31 -16.37 6.58
CA VAL A 19 20.23 -17.36 6.60
C VAL A 19 18.93 -16.63 6.20
N THR A 20 18.46 -16.88 4.98
CA THR A 20 17.14 -16.43 4.55
C THR A 20 16.11 -17.47 4.95
N LYS A 21 15.16 -17.09 5.77
CA LYS A 21 13.99 -17.90 6.12
C LYS A 21 12.76 -17.01 6.14
N ASP A 22 11.66 -17.48 5.56
CA ASP A 22 10.40 -16.75 5.50
C ASP A 22 10.51 -15.38 4.79
N GLY A 23 11.40 -15.25 3.76
CA GLY A 23 11.60 -14.02 2.99
C GLY A 23 12.38 -12.92 3.71
N THR A 24 12.90 -13.16 4.93
CA THR A 24 13.66 -12.20 5.73
C THR A 24 14.99 -12.78 6.19
N VAL A 25 15.83 -11.95 6.81
CA VAL A 25 17.19 -12.26 7.25
C VAL A 25 17.19 -12.56 8.74
N TRP A 26 17.89 -13.65 9.12
CA TRP A 26 18.14 -14.04 10.51
C TRP A 26 19.62 -14.23 10.73
N MET A 27 20.15 -13.68 11.83
CA MET A 27 21.58 -13.78 12.20
C MET A 27 21.74 -14.18 13.65
N ASN A 28 22.74 -15.01 13.94
CA ASN A 28 23.14 -15.30 15.32
C ASN A 28 24.13 -14.24 15.86
N GLN A 29 24.41 -14.28 17.18
CA GLN A 29 25.29 -13.29 17.80
C GLN A 29 26.71 -13.26 17.22
N ASN A 30 27.23 -14.39 16.72
CA ASN A 30 28.59 -14.42 16.13
C ASN A 30 28.58 -13.69 14.78
N GLN A 31 27.60 -13.97 13.97
CA GLN A 31 27.40 -13.28 12.67
C GLN A 31 27.20 -11.77 12.86
N LEU A 32 26.42 -11.36 13.88
CA LEU A 32 26.23 -9.95 14.22
C LEU A 32 27.53 -9.28 14.68
N ALA A 33 28.35 -10.00 15.49
CA ALA A 33 29.64 -9.50 15.92
C ALA A 33 30.60 -9.30 14.73
N GLU A 34 30.60 -10.21 13.78
CA GLU A 34 31.36 -10.11 12.54
C GLU A 34 30.85 -8.96 11.63
N LEU A 35 29.53 -8.89 11.42
CA LEU A 35 28.89 -7.83 10.64
C LEU A 35 29.29 -6.44 11.11
N PHE A 36 29.20 -6.20 12.41
CA PHE A 36 29.46 -4.89 13.00
C PHE A 36 30.91 -4.71 13.49
N ALA A 37 31.80 -5.66 13.25
CA ALA A 37 33.20 -5.66 13.70
C ALA A 37 33.33 -5.31 15.20
N THR A 38 32.63 -6.07 16.03
CA THR A 38 32.60 -5.90 17.49
C THR A 38 32.62 -7.27 18.23
N SER A 39 32.63 -7.29 19.56
CA SER A 39 32.61 -8.53 20.30
C SER A 39 31.18 -9.10 20.43
N LYS A 40 31.08 -10.44 20.53
CA LYS A 40 29.82 -11.13 20.84
C LYS A 40 29.19 -10.62 22.14
N GLN A 41 30.01 -10.31 23.15
CA GLN A 41 29.55 -9.78 24.45
C GLN A 41 28.87 -8.41 24.27
N ASN A 42 29.45 -7.52 23.45
CA ASN A 42 28.85 -6.21 23.14
C ASN A 42 27.53 -6.36 22.42
N ILE A 43 27.43 -7.25 21.43
CA ILE A 43 26.16 -7.59 20.77
C ILE A 43 25.12 -8.06 21.78
N GLY A 44 25.49 -8.98 22.69
CA GLY A 44 24.59 -9.47 23.75
C GLY A 44 24.07 -8.35 24.66
N GLN A 45 24.90 -7.36 25.00
CA GLN A 45 24.50 -6.20 25.79
C GLN A 45 23.47 -5.33 25.03
N HIS A 46 23.69 -5.09 23.73
CA HIS A 46 22.72 -4.35 22.91
C HIS A 46 21.37 -5.08 22.79
N ILE A 47 21.40 -6.40 22.54
CA ILE A 47 20.18 -7.22 22.49
C ILE A 47 19.41 -7.12 23.81
N SER A 48 20.11 -7.31 24.95
CA SER A 48 19.48 -7.23 26.26
C SER A 48 18.89 -5.87 26.57
N SER A 49 19.57 -4.78 26.16
CA SER A 49 19.04 -3.41 26.32
C SER A 49 17.78 -3.17 25.46
N ILE A 50 17.80 -3.57 24.17
CA ILE A 50 16.67 -3.41 23.25
C ILE A 50 15.42 -4.11 23.79
N LEU A 51 15.56 -5.35 24.26
CA LEU A 51 14.47 -6.13 24.83
C LEU A 51 13.98 -5.56 26.17
N LYS A 52 14.91 -5.11 27.04
CA LYS A 52 14.59 -4.50 28.33
C LYS A 52 13.83 -3.17 28.17
N ASP A 53 14.21 -2.37 27.16
CA ASP A 53 13.60 -1.08 26.85
C ASP A 53 12.26 -1.24 26.13
N ASN A 54 11.81 -2.49 25.84
CA ASN A 54 10.62 -2.84 25.06
C ASN A 54 10.59 -2.17 23.67
N GLU A 55 11.77 -1.91 23.08
CA GLU A 55 11.85 -1.40 21.71
C GLU A 55 11.39 -2.46 20.68
N LEU A 56 11.68 -3.73 20.97
CA LEU A 56 11.23 -4.89 20.18
C LEU A 56 10.73 -6.00 21.12
N GLU A 57 9.71 -6.72 20.65
CA GLU A 57 9.16 -7.86 21.38
C GLU A 57 9.99 -9.13 21.13
N GLN A 58 10.45 -9.79 22.19
CA GLN A 58 11.30 -10.98 22.11
C GLN A 58 10.69 -12.09 21.23
N VAL A 59 9.40 -12.34 21.35
CA VAL A 59 8.69 -13.40 20.60
C VAL A 59 8.75 -13.18 19.08
N SER A 60 8.77 -11.92 18.64
CA SER A 60 8.79 -11.56 17.23
C SER A 60 10.20 -11.56 16.63
N VAL A 61 11.22 -11.23 17.43
CA VAL A 61 12.58 -10.97 16.92
C VAL A 61 13.62 -12.02 17.29
N VAL A 62 13.29 -13.03 18.12
CA VAL A 62 14.20 -14.10 18.51
C VAL A 62 13.60 -15.45 18.18
N LYS A 63 14.32 -16.24 17.37
CA LYS A 63 13.98 -17.64 17.07
C LYS A 63 15.18 -18.54 17.33
N ASN A 64 14.93 -19.74 17.83
CA ASN A 64 15.99 -20.74 18.05
C ASN A 64 16.02 -21.72 16.89
N PHE A 65 17.20 -21.96 16.34
CA PHE A 65 17.44 -22.96 15.30
C PHE A 65 18.52 -23.95 15.73
N PHE A 66 18.35 -25.22 15.37
CA PHE A 66 19.41 -26.20 15.50
C PHE A 66 20.43 -25.99 14.39
N THR A 67 21.69 -25.85 14.77
CA THR A 67 22.81 -25.69 13.84
C THR A 67 23.84 -26.75 14.13
N THR A 68 24.33 -27.43 13.09
CA THR A 68 25.42 -28.42 13.23
C THR A 68 26.74 -27.69 13.24
N ALA A 69 27.50 -27.85 14.34
CA ALA A 69 28.82 -27.26 14.45
C ALA A 69 29.90 -28.13 13.75
N LYS A 70 31.14 -27.59 13.65
CA LYS A 70 32.24 -28.28 12.98
C LYS A 70 32.61 -29.63 13.66
N ASP A 71 32.20 -29.82 14.91
CA ASP A 71 32.36 -31.06 15.68
C ASP A 71 31.28 -32.13 15.40
N GLY A 72 30.35 -31.84 14.46
CA GLY A 72 29.24 -32.71 14.07
C GLY A 72 28.07 -32.72 15.06
N LYS A 73 28.10 -31.94 16.14
CA LYS A 73 27.02 -31.86 17.13
C LYS A 73 26.02 -30.78 16.76
N GLU A 74 24.76 -31.02 17.10
CA GLU A 74 23.68 -30.05 16.94
C GLU A 74 23.58 -29.15 18.20
N TYR A 75 23.57 -27.84 17.98
CA TYR A 75 23.38 -26.83 19.00
C TYR A 75 22.14 -26.01 18.74
N ASN A 76 21.35 -25.78 19.78
CA ASN A 76 20.23 -24.85 19.73
C ASN A 76 20.75 -23.43 19.87
N VAL A 77 20.71 -22.65 18.80
CA VAL A 77 21.30 -21.31 18.70
C VAL A 77 20.20 -20.28 18.46
N ALA A 78 20.24 -19.18 19.24
CA ALA A 78 19.35 -18.05 19.05
C ALA A 78 19.76 -17.24 17.82
N PHE A 79 18.79 -16.98 16.95
CA PHE A 79 18.88 -16.11 15.80
C PHE A 79 17.96 -14.91 15.99
N TYR A 80 18.35 -13.79 15.44
CA TYR A 80 17.73 -12.48 15.58
C TYR A 80 17.27 -12.00 14.22
N SER A 81 16.06 -11.44 14.18
CA SER A 81 15.41 -10.96 12.95
C SER A 81 16.09 -9.71 12.38
N LEU A 82 15.67 -9.31 11.18
CA LEU A 82 16.17 -8.10 10.51
C LEU A 82 15.95 -6.85 11.38
N GLU A 83 14.81 -6.75 12.08
CA GLU A 83 14.51 -5.62 12.96
C GLU A 83 15.52 -5.50 14.09
N MET A 84 15.90 -6.63 14.72
CA MET A 84 16.93 -6.64 15.76
C MET A 84 18.30 -6.28 15.17
N ILE A 85 18.64 -6.76 13.97
CA ILE A 85 19.90 -6.43 13.28
C ILE A 85 19.99 -4.91 13.06
N LEU A 86 18.92 -4.30 12.58
CA LEU A 86 18.84 -2.86 12.36
C LEU A 86 18.96 -2.07 13.67
N ALA A 87 18.24 -2.45 14.72
CA ALA A 87 18.28 -1.81 16.02
C ALA A 87 19.70 -1.85 16.65
N ILE A 88 20.41 -2.96 16.52
CA ILE A 88 21.80 -3.10 16.93
C ILE A 88 22.70 -2.15 16.12
N GLY A 89 22.51 -2.08 14.80
CA GLY A 89 23.29 -1.23 13.89
C GLY A 89 23.24 0.24 14.26
N PHE A 90 22.08 0.72 14.74
CA PHE A 90 21.95 2.09 15.24
C PHE A 90 22.66 2.34 16.58
N ARG A 91 22.83 1.32 17.40
CA ARG A 91 23.41 1.44 18.76
C ARG A 91 24.90 1.14 18.85
N VAL A 92 25.42 0.23 18.01
CA VAL A 92 26.78 -0.25 18.11
C VAL A 92 27.82 0.83 17.78
N ARG A 93 28.84 0.96 18.67
CA ARG A 93 29.93 1.95 18.52
C ARG A 93 31.15 1.29 17.87
N SER A 94 31.10 1.04 16.59
CA SER A 94 32.20 0.53 15.76
C SER A 94 32.31 1.29 14.45
N ILE A 95 33.41 1.11 13.71
CA ILE A 95 33.60 1.70 12.39
C ILE A 95 32.50 1.23 11.46
N ARG A 96 32.19 -0.09 11.43
CA ARG A 96 31.09 -0.64 10.62
C ARG A 96 29.71 -0.17 11.06
N GLY A 97 29.47 0.00 12.36
CA GLY A 97 28.25 0.61 12.85
C GLY A 97 28.10 2.07 12.40
N THR A 98 29.19 2.81 12.31
CA THR A 98 29.18 4.17 11.75
C THR A 98 28.87 4.16 10.25
N GLN A 99 29.48 3.28 9.47
CA GLN A 99 29.17 3.12 8.03
C GLN A 99 27.70 2.74 7.81
N PHE A 100 27.18 1.81 8.63
CA PHE A 100 25.76 1.43 8.59
C PHE A 100 24.85 2.64 8.83
N ARG A 101 25.13 3.46 9.86
CA ARG A 101 24.31 4.65 10.15
C ARG A 101 24.38 5.69 9.04
N ILE A 102 25.54 5.89 8.40
CA ILE A 102 25.67 6.81 7.23
C ILE A 102 24.79 6.31 6.10
N TRP A 103 24.85 5.02 5.77
CA TRP A 103 24.00 4.40 4.74
C TRP A 103 22.51 4.50 5.10
N ALA A 104 22.12 4.13 6.30
CA ALA A 104 20.74 4.20 6.75
C ALA A 104 20.18 5.62 6.72
N ASN A 105 20.96 6.61 7.21
CA ASN A 105 20.56 8.02 7.18
C ASN A 105 20.41 8.56 5.75
N SER A 106 21.28 8.13 4.82
CA SER A 106 21.17 8.53 3.41
C SER A 106 19.84 8.04 2.80
N ASN A 107 19.52 6.75 3.01
CA ASN A 107 18.27 6.16 2.52
C ASN A 107 17.03 6.76 3.18
N LEU A 108 17.07 6.96 4.51
CA LEU A 108 15.97 7.61 5.24
C LEU A 108 15.75 9.05 4.81
N LYS A 109 16.83 9.80 4.58
CA LYS A 109 16.76 11.17 4.05
C LYS A 109 16.10 11.18 2.66
N GLU A 110 16.50 10.28 1.78
CA GLU A 110 15.90 10.17 0.44
C GLU A 110 14.40 9.86 0.54
N TYR A 111 14.01 8.88 1.35
CA TYR A 111 12.61 8.54 1.59
C TYR A 111 11.81 9.72 2.16
N LEU A 112 12.33 10.42 3.17
CA LEU A 112 11.65 11.56 3.79
C LEU A 112 11.47 12.75 2.83
N VAL A 113 12.43 12.97 1.93
CA VAL A 113 12.38 14.07 0.95
C VAL A 113 11.51 13.72 -0.25
N LYS A 114 11.65 12.52 -0.80
CA LYS A 114 11.00 12.10 -2.06
C LYS A 114 9.69 11.33 -1.84
N GLY A 115 9.52 10.69 -0.69
CA GLY A 115 8.40 9.79 -0.39
C GLY A 115 8.56 8.37 -0.94
N PHE A 116 9.72 8.04 -1.53
CA PHE A 116 10.05 6.70 -2.01
C PHE A 116 11.56 6.45 -1.96
N LEU A 117 11.93 5.17 -1.98
CA LEU A 117 13.29 4.68 -2.11
C LEU A 117 13.27 3.50 -3.11
N MET A 118 14.19 3.50 -4.08
CA MET A 118 14.31 2.43 -5.07
C MET A 118 15.76 1.97 -5.19
N ASP A 119 15.92 0.66 -5.34
CA ASP A 119 17.17 0.02 -5.72
C ASP A 119 17.07 -0.40 -7.19
N ASP A 120 17.46 0.52 -8.09
CA ASP A 120 17.33 0.35 -9.53
C ASP A 120 18.08 -0.88 -10.05
N GLU A 121 19.27 -1.17 -9.49
CA GLU A 121 20.09 -2.31 -9.90
C GLU A 121 19.39 -3.63 -9.54
N ARG A 122 18.84 -3.72 -8.33
CA ARG A 122 18.09 -4.89 -7.88
C ARG A 122 16.80 -5.09 -8.68
N LEU A 123 16.09 -4.00 -9.02
CA LEU A 123 14.85 -4.07 -9.78
C LEU A 123 15.09 -4.50 -11.24
N LYS A 124 16.23 -4.13 -11.81
CA LYS A 124 16.63 -4.57 -13.15
C LYS A 124 17.17 -6.01 -13.18
N ASN A 125 17.89 -6.40 -12.12
CA ASN A 125 18.57 -7.70 -12.02
C ASN A 125 18.37 -8.30 -10.62
N PRO A 126 17.31 -9.08 -10.38
CA PRO A 126 17.00 -9.62 -9.06
C PRO A 126 18.00 -10.69 -8.57
N ASP A 127 18.88 -11.27 -9.43
CA ASP A 127 19.95 -12.24 -9.11
C ASP A 127 19.47 -13.41 -8.24
N GLY A 128 18.29 -13.99 -8.55
CA GLY A 128 17.68 -15.07 -7.77
C GLY A 128 17.00 -14.63 -6.46
N ARG A 129 17.00 -13.35 -6.14
CA ARG A 129 16.19 -12.76 -5.07
C ARG A 129 14.73 -12.64 -5.51
N PRO A 130 13.77 -12.52 -4.58
CA PRO A 130 12.37 -12.25 -4.94
C PRO A 130 12.26 -11.01 -5.84
N ASP A 131 11.54 -11.16 -6.95
CA ASP A 131 11.28 -10.08 -7.89
C ASP A 131 10.03 -9.30 -7.47
N TYR A 132 10.21 -8.01 -7.21
CA TYR A 132 9.14 -7.07 -6.83
C TYR A 132 8.81 -6.05 -7.93
N PHE A 133 9.30 -6.27 -9.17
CA PHE A 133 9.11 -5.33 -10.26
C PHE A 133 7.62 -5.16 -10.62
N ASP A 134 6.86 -6.25 -10.67
CA ASP A 134 5.43 -6.19 -10.94
C ASP A 134 4.65 -5.49 -9.84
N GLU A 135 5.03 -5.68 -8.57
CA GLU A 135 4.44 -4.94 -7.43
C GLU A 135 4.71 -3.44 -7.57
N LEU A 136 5.95 -3.05 -7.89
CA LEU A 136 6.31 -1.65 -8.13
C LEU A 136 5.48 -1.04 -9.26
N LEU A 137 5.35 -1.74 -10.38
CA LEU A 137 4.54 -1.28 -11.52
C LEU A 137 3.06 -1.12 -11.14
N ALA A 138 2.51 -2.05 -10.36
CA ALA A 138 1.14 -1.95 -9.88
C ALA A 138 0.93 -0.71 -8.99
N ARG A 139 1.85 -0.44 -8.07
CA ARG A 139 1.82 0.76 -7.21
C ARG A 139 1.95 2.05 -8.00
N ILE A 140 2.86 2.11 -8.99
CA ILE A 140 3.02 3.28 -9.85
C ILE A 140 1.72 3.54 -10.62
N ARG A 141 1.10 2.49 -11.20
CA ARG A 141 -0.19 2.61 -11.90
C ARG A 141 -1.30 3.12 -10.98
N ASP A 142 -1.40 2.59 -9.77
CA ASP A 142 -2.40 3.03 -8.79
C ASP A 142 -2.22 4.52 -8.40
N ILE A 143 -0.99 4.94 -8.12
CA ILE A 143 -0.69 6.35 -7.80
C ILE A 143 -1.06 7.26 -8.98
N ARG A 144 -0.71 6.86 -10.21
CA ARG A 144 -0.97 7.63 -11.43
C ARG A 144 -2.45 7.70 -11.76
N ALA A 145 -3.19 6.63 -11.53
CA ALA A 145 -4.63 6.53 -11.72
C ALA A 145 -5.44 7.04 -10.53
N SER A 146 -4.79 7.54 -9.47
CA SER A 146 -5.51 8.17 -8.37
C SER A 146 -6.29 9.38 -8.89
N GLU A 147 -7.52 9.55 -8.41
CA GLU A 147 -8.47 10.54 -8.93
C GLU A 147 -7.88 11.95 -9.01
N LYS A 148 -7.21 12.39 -7.94
CA LYS A 148 -6.55 13.69 -7.87
C LYS A 148 -5.43 13.85 -8.91
N ARG A 149 -4.56 12.85 -9.06
CA ARG A 149 -3.43 12.89 -10.00
C ARG A 149 -3.90 12.82 -11.44
N PHE A 150 -4.86 11.94 -11.71
CA PHE A 150 -5.47 11.83 -13.04
C PHE A 150 -6.12 13.15 -13.47
N TYR A 151 -6.95 13.75 -12.60
CA TYR A 151 -7.59 15.04 -12.88
C TYR A 151 -6.58 16.17 -13.13
N GLN A 152 -5.54 16.27 -12.29
CA GLN A 152 -4.47 17.25 -12.49
C GLN A 152 -3.78 17.07 -13.84
N LYS A 153 -3.47 15.83 -14.20
CA LYS A 153 -2.77 15.52 -15.47
C LYS A 153 -3.65 15.80 -16.68
N VAL A 154 -4.92 15.46 -16.61
CA VAL A 154 -5.90 15.81 -17.66
C VAL A 154 -5.95 17.32 -17.86
N ARG A 155 -5.99 18.14 -16.80
CA ARG A 155 -5.95 19.60 -16.90
C ARG A 155 -4.67 20.12 -17.58
N GLU A 156 -3.51 19.60 -17.19
CA GLU A 156 -2.23 19.96 -17.81
C GLU A 156 -2.22 19.65 -19.31
N LEU A 157 -2.71 18.47 -19.68
CA LEU A 157 -2.78 18.05 -21.08
C LEU A 157 -3.79 18.88 -21.88
N PHE A 158 -4.93 19.23 -21.30
CA PHE A 158 -5.93 20.10 -21.94
C PHE A 158 -5.42 21.49 -22.22
N ALA A 159 -4.62 22.05 -21.29
CA ALA A 159 -3.99 23.36 -21.48
C ALA A 159 -3.08 23.42 -22.73
N LEU A 160 -2.71 22.26 -23.30
CA LEU A 160 -1.96 22.16 -24.55
C LEU A 160 -2.87 22.16 -25.81
N SER A 161 -4.18 22.09 -25.63
CA SER A 161 -5.12 22.07 -26.77
C SER A 161 -5.33 23.46 -27.33
N SER A 162 -5.38 23.57 -28.67
CA SER A 162 -5.53 24.85 -29.37
C SER A 162 -6.92 25.49 -29.18
N ASP A 163 -7.92 24.68 -28.86
CA ASP A 163 -9.33 25.07 -28.64
C ASP A 163 -9.74 24.91 -27.16
N TYR A 164 -8.78 24.92 -26.24
CA TYR A 164 -9.07 24.77 -24.82
C TYR A 164 -9.79 25.97 -24.23
N ASP A 165 -10.97 25.73 -23.69
CA ASP A 165 -11.66 26.69 -22.82
C ASP A 165 -11.23 26.44 -21.37
N SER A 166 -10.62 27.46 -20.75
CA SER A 166 -10.12 27.40 -19.38
C SER A 166 -11.23 27.31 -18.32
N SER A 167 -12.51 27.23 -18.71
CA SER A 167 -13.60 27.02 -17.76
C SER A 167 -13.47 25.64 -17.09
N ASP A 168 -13.45 25.59 -15.78
CA ASP A 168 -13.39 24.34 -15.02
C ASP A 168 -14.54 23.38 -15.36
N LYS A 169 -15.66 23.91 -15.86
CA LYS A 169 -16.85 23.14 -16.22
C LYS A 169 -16.59 22.17 -17.39
N ALA A 170 -15.92 22.63 -18.46
CA ALA A 170 -15.61 21.78 -19.60
C ALA A 170 -14.66 20.63 -19.20
N THR A 171 -13.66 20.93 -18.37
CA THR A 171 -12.73 19.94 -17.83
C THR A 171 -13.43 18.92 -16.94
N GLN A 172 -14.33 19.35 -16.05
CA GLN A 172 -15.10 18.48 -15.19
C GLN A 172 -16.03 17.54 -15.98
N MET A 173 -16.72 18.09 -16.98
CA MET A 173 -17.61 17.28 -17.84
C MET A 173 -16.82 16.19 -18.59
N PHE A 174 -15.69 16.55 -19.16
CA PHE A 174 -14.84 15.58 -19.87
C PHE A 174 -14.29 14.51 -18.92
N TYR A 175 -13.86 14.90 -17.73
CA TYR A 175 -13.38 13.95 -16.71
C TYR A 175 -14.47 12.94 -16.35
N ALA A 176 -15.69 13.42 -16.09
CA ALA A 176 -16.83 12.55 -15.77
C ALA A 176 -17.20 11.62 -16.93
N GLU A 177 -17.19 12.14 -18.17
CA GLU A 177 -17.45 11.37 -19.38
C GLU A 177 -16.38 10.28 -19.57
N THR A 178 -15.10 10.64 -19.45
CA THR A 178 -13.98 9.71 -19.56
C THR A 178 -14.05 8.63 -18.48
N GLN A 179 -14.31 9.00 -17.24
CA GLN A 179 -14.46 8.03 -16.14
C GLN A 179 -15.61 7.05 -16.44
N ASN A 180 -16.77 7.54 -16.85
CA ASN A 180 -17.89 6.66 -17.16
C ASN A 180 -17.59 5.71 -18.32
N LYS A 181 -16.93 6.16 -19.39
CA LYS A 181 -16.51 5.29 -20.51
C LYS A 181 -15.56 4.19 -20.03
N LEU A 182 -14.55 4.53 -19.21
CA LEU A 182 -13.62 3.56 -18.67
C LEU A 182 -14.28 2.56 -17.70
N LEU A 183 -15.16 3.03 -16.83
CA LEU A 183 -15.92 2.16 -15.94
C LEU A 183 -16.83 1.22 -16.72
N TYR A 184 -17.52 1.74 -17.73
CA TYR A 184 -18.41 0.94 -18.59
C TYR A 184 -17.64 -0.13 -19.38
N ALA A 185 -16.48 0.20 -19.88
CA ALA A 185 -15.64 -0.76 -20.59
C ALA A 185 -15.26 -1.98 -19.72
N ILE A 186 -15.07 -1.75 -18.41
CA ILE A 186 -14.63 -2.79 -17.46
C ILE A 186 -15.80 -3.56 -16.85
N THR A 187 -16.90 -2.85 -16.52
CA THR A 187 -18.01 -3.41 -15.73
C THR A 187 -19.31 -3.55 -16.50
N ASN A 188 -19.40 -3.00 -17.71
CA ASN A 188 -20.62 -2.77 -18.48
C ASN A 188 -21.65 -1.88 -17.73
N GLN A 189 -21.19 -1.03 -16.81
CA GLN A 189 -22.02 -0.12 -16.01
C GLN A 189 -21.35 1.26 -15.91
N THR A 190 -22.17 2.31 -15.88
CA THR A 190 -21.71 3.67 -15.54
C THR A 190 -21.46 3.79 -14.04
N ALA A 191 -20.84 4.89 -13.60
CA ALA A 191 -20.58 5.15 -12.18
C ALA A 191 -21.85 5.07 -11.33
N ALA A 192 -22.95 5.67 -11.79
CA ALA A 192 -24.24 5.64 -11.09
C ALA A 192 -24.82 4.22 -11.02
N GLU A 193 -24.74 3.48 -12.11
CA GLU A 193 -25.24 2.10 -12.21
C GLU A 193 -24.44 1.13 -11.30
N ILE A 194 -23.11 1.30 -11.21
CA ILE A 194 -22.25 0.52 -10.30
C ILE A 194 -22.69 0.74 -8.84
N ILE A 195 -22.85 2.00 -8.44
CA ILE A 195 -23.24 2.34 -7.06
C ILE A 195 -24.61 1.73 -6.75
N VAL A 196 -25.61 1.92 -7.61
CA VAL A 196 -26.96 1.42 -7.40
C VAL A 196 -27.01 -0.11 -7.36
N SER A 197 -26.23 -0.79 -8.20
CA SER A 197 -26.26 -2.25 -8.27
C SER A 197 -25.49 -2.93 -7.12
N ARG A 198 -24.47 -2.26 -6.56
CA ARG A 198 -23.55 -2.89 -5.58
C ARG A 198 -23.77 -2.44 -4.15
N ALA A 199 -24.21 -1.20 -3.89
CA ALA A 199 -24.42 -0.71 -2.53
C ALA A 199 -25.50 -1.51 -1.81
N ASN A 200 -25.19 -2.05 -0.63
CA ASN A 200 -26.06 -2.92 0.12
C ASN A 200 -25.89 -2.73 1.64
N ALA A 201 -26.93 -2.20 2.29
CA ALA A 201 -26.94 -1.96 3.74
C ALA A 201 -26.76 -3.21 4.61
N SER A 202 -27.00 -4.40 4.07
CA SER A 202 -26.86 -5.66 4.82
C SER A 202 -25.45 -6.23 4.78
N GLN A 203 -24.60 -5.73 3.87
CA GLN A 203 -23.21 -6.17 3.77
C GLN A 203 -22.28 -5.34 4.64
N ILE A 204 -21.14 -5.94 5.00
CA ILE A 204 -20.07 -5.25 5.71
C ILE A 204 -19.63 -4.05 4.86
N ASN A 205 -19.49 -2.89 5.52
CA ASN A 205 -19.08 -1.64 4.88
C ASN A 205 -19.92 -1.24 3.65
N MET A 206 -21.22 -1.59 3.64
CA MET A 206 -22.11 -1.32 2.51
C MET A 206 -21.67 -1.94 1.18
N ALA A 207 -20.89 -3.00 1.19
CA ALA A 207 -20.21 -3.61 0.04
C ALA A 207 -19.13 -2.74 -0.61
N LEU A 208 -18.67 -1.66 0.03
CA LEU A 208 -17.49 -0.94 -0.41
C LEU A 208 -16.24 -1.81 -0.22
N THR A 209 -15.36 -1.78 -1.21
CA THR A 209 -14.06 -2.48 -1.20
C THR A 209 -12.93 -1.56 -0.73
N SER A 210 -13.11 -0.25 -0.85
CA SER A 210 -12.15 0.76 -0.39
C SER A 210 -12.85 2.03 0.09
N TRP A 211 -12.28 2.70 1.10
CA TRP A 211 -12.75 4.00 1.63
C TRP A 211 -11.65 4.68 2.42
N LYS A 212 -11.85 5.94 2.81
CA LYS A 212 -10.87 6.70 3.59
C LYS A 212 -11.11 6.57 5.10
N GLY A 213 -10.13 6.08 5.83
CA GLY A 213 -10.18 5.92 7.30
C GLY A 213 -10.75 4.57 7.72
N ASN A 214 -11.20 4.47 8.99
CA ASN A 214 -11.63 3.19 9.60
C ASN A 214 -13.09 2.86 9.39
N VAL A 215 -13.92 3.85 9.02
CA VAL A 215 -15.38 3.69 8.90
C VAL A 215 -15.86 4.35 7.62
N VAL A 216 -16.76 3.69 6.91
CA VAL A 216 -17.42 4.24 5.70
C VAL A 216 -18.21 5.50 6.08
N ARG A 217 -17.94 6.59 5.38
CA ARG A 217 -18.60 7.89 5.56
C ARG A 217 -19.52 8.20 4.39
N LYS A 218 -20.46 9.13 4.60
CA LYS A 218 -21.39 9.55 3.56
C LYS A 218 -20.71 9.99 2.24
N GLN A 219 -19.56 10.64 2.30
CA GLN A 219 -18.81 11.03 1.11
C GLN A 219 -18.23 9.84 0.32
N ASP A 220 -17.97 8.70 0.97
CA ASP A 220 -17.35 7.54 0.32
C ASP A 220 -18.33 6.76 -0.56
N ILE A 221 -19.65 6.83 -0.24
CA ILE A 221 -20.68 6.06 -0.94
C ILE A 221 -21.02 6.56 -2.33
N TYR A 222 -20.63 7.80 -2.67
CA TYR A 222 -20.87 8.38 -4.00
C TYR A 222 -19.74 8.11 -5.01
N ILE A 223 -18.69 7.42 -4.59
CA ILE A 223 -17.51 7.15 -5.41
C ILE A 223 -17.61 5.73 -5.96
N ALA A 224 -17.92 5.58 -7.25
CA ALA A 224 -18.06 4.27 -7.89
C ALA A 224 -16.81 3.38 -7.77
N LYS A 225 -15.61 3.97 -7.80
CA LYS A 225 -14.33 3.26 -7.63
C LYS A 225 -14.28 2.49 -6.31
N ASN A 226 -14.97 2.95 -5.27
CA ASN A 226 -15.00 2.31 -3.95
C ASN A 226 -15.80 0.98 -3.93
N TYR A 227 -16.54 0.68 -4.98
CA TYR A 227 -17.31 -0.56 -5.13
C TYR A 227 -16.69 -1.54 -6.13
N LEU A 228 -15.54 -1.22 -6.71
CA LEU A 228 -14.88 -2.07 -7.68
C LEU A 228 -14.12 -3.20 -6.97
N THR A 229 -14.08 -4.36 -7.61
CA THR A 229 -13.21 -5.46 -7.20
C THR A 229 -11.74 -5.11 -7.49
N GLU A 230 -10.82 -5.84 -6.88
CA GLU A 230 -9.38 -5.63 -7.10
C GLU A 230 -8.99 -5.78 -8.59
N SER A 231 -9.54 -6.77 -9.28
CA SER A 231 -9.31 -6.98 -10.72
C SER A 231 -9.87 -5.86 -11.60
N GLU A 232 -11.03 -5.31 -11.23
CA GLU A 232 -11.61 -4.16 -11.93
C GLU A 232 -10.78 -2.88 -11.69
N ILE A 233 -10.26 -2.69 -10.48
CA ILE A 233 -9.36 -1.58 -10.15
C ILE A 233 -8.05 -1.69 -10.95
N ASP A 234 -7.44 -2.86 -11.03
CA ASP A 234 -6.23 -3.06 -11.83
C ASP A 234 -6.49 -2.75 -13.31
N SER A 235 -7.60 -3.24 -13.85
CA SER A 235 -8.01 -2.95 -15.24
C SER A 235 -8.21 -1.44 -15.46
N LEU A 236 -8.92 -0.76 -14.55
CA LEU A 236 -9.13 0.69 -14.62
C LEU A 236 -7.81 1.45 -14.62
N ASN A 237 -6.90 1.10 -13.71
CA ASN A 237 -5.60 1.73 -13.57
C ASN A 237 -4.73 1.55 -14.84
N ARG A 238 -4.85 0.41 -15.52
CA ARG A 238 -4.18 0.15 -16.81
C ARG A 238 -4.73 1.04 -17.91
N TYR A 239 -6.05 1.15 -18.07
CA TYR A 239 -6.67 2.04 -19.07
C TYR A 239 -6.32 3.51 -18.84
N VAL A 240 -6.36 3.98 -17.59
CA VAL A 240 -5.94 5.34 -17.24
C VAL A 240 -4.47 5.56 -17.62
N THR A 241 -3.60 4.57 -17.37
CA THR A 241 -2.19 4.67 -17.72
C THR A 241 -2.01 4.76 -19.24
N VAL A 242 -2.65 3.89 -20.02
CA VAL A 242 -2.58 3.91 -21.49
C VAL A 242 -3.08 5.24 -22.05
N PHE A 243 -4.20 5.74 -21.52
CA PHE A 243 -4.74 7.04 -21.91
C PHE A 243 -3.72 8.17 -21.69
N LEU A 244 -3.14 8.26 -20.49
CA LEU A 244 -2.17 9.29 -20.15
C LEU A 244 -0.88 9.18 -21.00
N GLU A 245 -0.35 7.96 -21.18
CA GLU A 245 0.86 7.74 -21.99
C GLU A 245 0.65 8.16 -23.46
N THR A 246 -0.49 7.78 -24.04
CA THR A 246 -0.83 8.14 -25.41
C THR A 246 -0.93 9.66 -25.57
N ALA A 247 -1.55 10.31 -24.59
CA ALA A 247 -1.72 11.76 -24.54
C ALA A 247 -0.38 12.49 -24.41
N GLU A 248 0.48 12.05 -23.50
CA GLU A 248 1.81 12.61 -23.27
C GLU A 248 2.73 12.44 -24.48
N LEU A 249 2.68 11.27 -25.14
CA LEU A 249 3.46 10.99 -26.34
C LEU A 249 3.07 11.94 -27.48
N ARG A 250 1.78 12.18 -27.66
CA ARG A 250 1.28 13.11 -28.68
C ARG A 250 1.71 14.54 -28.39
N ALA A 251 1.59 14.99 -27.14
CA ALA A 251 2.04 16.30 -26.71
C ALA A 251 3.55 16.48 -26.95
N LYS A 252 4.36 15.46 -26.60
CA LYS A 252 5.82 15.47 -26.84
C LYS A 252 6.18 15.58 -28.33
N ASN A 253 5.40 14.94 -29.20
CA ASN A 253 5.60 14.97 -30.64
C ASN A 253 5.07 16.26 -31.32
N LYS A 254 4.61 17.26 -30.53
CA LYS A 254 4.08 18.53 -31.00
C LYS A 254 2.98 18.37 -32.05
N GLN A 255 2.19 17.30 -31.98
CA GLN A 255 1.05 17.09 -32.85
C GLN A 255 -0.08 18.00 -32.40
N ASP A 256 -0.85 18.52 -33.36
CA ASP A 256 -2.01 19.35 -33.03
C ASP A 256 -3.01 18.57 -32.16
N ILE A 257 -3.39 19.19 -31.04
CA ILE A 257 -4.24 18.61 -30.02
C ILE A 257 -5.45 19.50 -29.86
N THR A 258 -6.64 18.90 -30.02
CA THR A 258 -7.94 19.56 -29.84
C THR A 258 -8.75 18.85 -28.75
N MET A 259 -9.79 19.49 -28.21
CA MET A 259 -10.70 18.87 -27.25
C MET A 259 -11.43 17.66 -27.85
N SER A 260 -11.73 17.69 -29.16
CA SER A 260 -12.30 16.53 -29.85
C SER A 260 -11.34 15.34 -29.90
N PHE A 261 -10.06 15.60 -30.09
CA PHE A 261 -9.03 14.53 -30.04
C PHE A 261 -9.07 13.77 -28.70
N TRP A 262 -9.19 14.48 -27.58
CA TRP A 262 -9.21 13.81 -26.27
C TRP A 262 -10.40 12.86 -26.12
N LYS A 263 -11.59 13.27 -26.60
CA LYS A 263 -12.79 12.42 -26.59
C LYS A 263 -12.61 11.18 -27.45
N GLU A 264 -12.13 11.35 -28.66
CA GLU A 264 -11.86 10.26 -29.60
C GLU A 264 -10.75 9.32 -29.11
N ASN A 265 -9.73 9.83 -28.42
CA ASN A 265 -8.62 9.03 -27.93
C ASN A 265 -9.06 7.95 -26.94
N VAL A 266 -10.00 8.27 -26.06
CA VAL A 266 -10.58 7.28 -25.14
C VAL A 266 -11.27 6.18 -25.94
N ASP A 267 -12.11 6.55 -26.90
CA ASP A 267 -12.85 5.58 -27.70
C ASP A 267 -11.90 4.69 -28.53
N ARG A 268 -10.88 5.26 -29.16
CA ARG A 268 -9.85 4.52 -29.89
C ARG A 268 -9.07 3.52 -29.03
N ILE A 269 -8.75 3.89 -27.78
CA ILE A 269 -8.08 2.97 -26.84
C ILE A 269 -9.01 1.79 -26.51
N LEU A 270 -10.29 2.06 -26.28
CA LEU A 270 -11.27 1.04 -25.99
C LEU A 270 -11.53 0.13 -27.19
N GLU A 271 -11.65 0.68 -28.40
CA GLU A 271 -11.77 -0.07 -29.66
C GLU A 271 -10.55 -0.98 -29.88
N PHE A 272 -9.34 -0.43 -29.73
CA PHE A 272 -8.10 -1.17 -29.89
C PHE A 272 -7.97 -2.36 -28.94
N THR A 273 -8.63 -2.28 -27.78
CA THR A 273 -8.60 -3.34 -26.76
C THR A 273 -9.90 -4.17 -26.76
N ASP A 274 -10.71 -4.10 -27.82
CA ASP A 274 -11.96 -4.86 -28.00
C ASP A 274 -12.97 -4.64 -26.85
N GLN A 275 -12.99 -3.44 -26.26
CA GLN A 275 -13.92 -3.11 -25.19
C GLN A 275 -15.18 -2.43 -25.72
N LYS A 276 -16.26 -2.57 -24.94
CA LYS A 276 -17.52 -1.91 -25.26
C LYS A 276 -17.43 -0.42 -24.95
N ILE A 277 -17.87 0.39 -25.90
CA ILE A 277 -17.95 1.84 -25.77
C ILE A 277 -19.32 2.22 -25.22
N LEU A 278 -19.34 3.09 -24.21
CA LEU A 278 -20.58 3.67 -23.70
C LEU A 278 -21.20 4.60 -24.74
N VAL A 279 -22.43 4.29 -25.16
CA VAL A 279 -23.24 5.15 -26.00
C VAL A 279 -24.25 5.86 -25.10
N GLY A 280 -24.14 7.21 -25.01
CA GLY A 280 -24.99 8.00 -24.13
C GLY A 280 -24.49 8.10 -22.68
N ASN A 281 -25.44 8.42 -21.77
CA ASN A 281 -25.11 8.76 -20.37
C ASN A 281 -25.41 7.64 -19.36
N GLY A 282 -25.77 6.44 -19.82
CA GLY A 282 -26.30 5.37 -18.97
C GLY A 282 -27.78 5.51 -18.69
N THR A 283 -28.32 4.61 -17.87
CA THR A 283 -29.76 4.50 -17.57
C THR A 283 -30.15 5.16 -16.25
N ILE A 284 -29.20 5.46 -15.39
CA ILE A 284 -29.41 6.04 -14.06
C ILE A 284 -28.73 7.42 -13.99
N SER A 285 -29.51 8.46 -13.65
CA SER A 285 -28.94 9.79 -13.44
C SER A 285 -28.20 9.88 -12.10
N HIS A 286 -27.29 10.86 -11.98
CA HIS A 286 -26.56 11.12 -10.73
C HIS A 286 -27.52 11.41 -9.56
N GLU A 287 -28.57 12.21 -9.79
CA GLU A 287 -29.56 12.53 -8.77
C GLU A 287 -30.37 11.30 -8.31
N GLN A 288 -30.75 10.42 -9.22
CA GLN A 288 -31.43 9.17 -8.88
C GLN A 288 -30.53 8.26 -8.05
N MET A 289 -29.26 8.16 -8.41
CA MET A 289 -28.26 7.40 -7.66
C MET A 289 -28.08 7.95 -6.25
N GLU A 290 -27.90 9.28 -6.09
CA GLU A 290 -27.74 9.90 -4.77
C GLU A 290 -28.94 9.63 -3.86
N GLN A 291 -30.17 9.87 -4.35
CA GLN A 291 -31.38 9.62 -3.59
C GLN A 291 -31.53 8.15 -3.16
N TRP A 292 -31.05 7.23 -4.00
CA TRP A 292 -31.14 5.81 -3.72
C TRP A 292 -30.08 5.39 -2.70
N VAL A 293 -28.83 5.77 -2.92
CA VAL A 293 -27.69 5.35 -2.05
C VAL A 293 -27.78 6.00 -0.68
N ASP A 294 -28.33 7.22 -0.54
CA ASP A 294 -28.58 7.87 0.74
C ASP A 294 -29.48 7.03 1.65
N LYS A 295 -30.58 6.50 1.10
CA LYS A 295 -31.49 5.62 1.85
C LYS A 295 -30.78 4.34 2.31
N ILE A 296 -29.93 3.77 1.48
CA ILE A 296 -29.14 2.58 1.81
C ILE A 296 -28.14 2.91 2.93
N TYR A 297 -27.50 4.07 2.86
CA TYR A 297 -26.55 4.52 3.88
C TYR A 297 -27.21 4.78 5.22
N GLU A 298 -28.38 5.41 5.26
CA GLU A 298 -29.14 5.64 6.50
C GLU A 298 -29.48 4.32 7.19
N ALA A 299 -29.92 3.32 6.42
CA ALA A 299 -30.20 1.99 6.96
C ALA A 299 -28.93 1.30 7.48
N TYR A 300 -27.82 1.40 6.75
CA TYR A 300 -26.52 0.87 7.15
C TYR A 300 -25.99 1.55 8.43
N ASP A 301 -25.97 2.88 8.46
CA ASP A 301 -25.40 3.66 9.59
C ASP A 301 -26.20 3.44 10.87
N SER A 302 -27.53 3.35 10.76
CA SER A 302 -28.41 3.01 11.90
C SER A 302 -28.09 1.62 12.46
N LYS A 303 -27.92 0.62 11.60
CA LYS A 303 -27.56 -0.73 12.00
C LYS A 303 -26.16 -0.79 12.63
N ARG A 304 -25.19 -0.11 12.03
CA ARG A 304 -23.81 -0.02 12.54
C ARG A 304 -23.78 0.60 13.93
N LYS A 305 -24.42 1.76 14.12
CA LYS A 305 -24.47 2.45 15.41
C LYS A 305 -25.13 1.58 16.51
N LYS A 306 -26.17 0.84 16.15
CA LYS A 306 -26.78 -0.10 17.08
C LYS A 306 -25.84 -1.23 17.50
N GLN A 307 -25.12 -1.81 16.53
CA GLN A 307 -24.14 -2.86 16.81
C GLN A 307 -22.95 -2.34 17.63
N GLU A 308 -22.45 -1.14 17.33
CA GLU A 308 -21.36 -0.51 18.12
C GLU A 308 -21.80 -0.24 19.57
N ALA A 309 -23.04 0.22 19.80
CA ALA A 309 -23.59 0.41 21.14
C ALA A 309 -23.73 -0.92 21.89
N GLU A 310 -24.26 -1.96 21.25
CA GLU A 310 -24.37 -3.30 21.84
C GLU A 310 -23.01 -3.91 22.20
N GLN A 311 -21.99 -3.67 21.36
CA GLN A 311 -20.61 -4.12 21.64
C GLN A 311 -19.96 -3.34 22.78
N ALA A 312 -20.18 -2.03 22.86
CA ALA A 312 -19.68 -1.19 23.96
C ALA A 312 -20.30 -1.64 25.28
N ASP A 313 -21.62 -1.81 25.32
CA ASP A 313 -22.34 -2.31 26.51
C ASP A 313 -21.84 -3.70 26.95
N ALA A 314 -21.55 -4.59 26.00
CA ALA A 314 -21.02 -5.92 26.29
C ALA A 314 -19.58 -5.86 26.88
N LEU A 315 -18.71 -4.97 26.38
CA LEU A 315 -17.35 -4.75 26.91
C LEU A 315 -17.41 -4.17 28.32
N ASP A 316 -18.25 -3.16 28.56
CA ASP A 316 -18.45 -2.57 29.88
C ASP A 316 -18.96 -3.61 30.92
N MET A 317 -19.87 -4.48 30.52
CA MET A 317 -20.34 -5.58 31.35
C MET A 317 -19.26 -6.61 31.67
N GLU A 318 -18.33 -6.87 30.73
CA GLU A 318 -17.21 -7.77 30.97
C GLU A 318 -16.18 -7.16 31.93
N GLU A 319 -15.88 -5.86 31.77
CA GLU A 319 -15.01 -5.13 32.69
C GLU A 319 -15.58 -5.09 34.11
N LEU A 320 -16.89 -4.84 34.26
CA LEU A 320 -17.58 -4.89 35.56
C LEU A 320 -17.45 -6.25 36.24
N LYS A 321 -17.61 -7.36 35.48
CA LYS A 321 -17.42 -8.71 36.00
C LYS A 321 -16.00 -8.96 36.49
N VAL A 322 -14.99 -8.44 35.77
CA VAL A 322 -13.58 -8.53 36.16
C VAL A 322 -13.33 -7.78 37.48
N ILE A 323 -13.90 -6.59 37.63
CA ILE A 323 -13.80 -5.78 38.86
C ILE A 323 -14.48 -6.46 40.04
N GLU A 324 -15.72 -6.95 39.86
CA GLU A 324 -16.43 -7.70 40.89
C GLU A 324 -15.63 -8.93 41.38
N ASN A 325 -15.02 -9.67 40.44
CA ASN A 325 -14.24 -10.85 40.81
C ASN A 325 -12.96 -10.46 41.56
N LYS A 326 -12.34 -9.32 41.27
CA LYS A 326 -11.19 -8.78 42.03
C LYS A 326 -11.62 -8.39 43.46
N ILE A 327 -12.73 -7.69 43.60
CA ILE A 327 -13.29 -7.29 44.92
C ILE A 327 -13.64 -8.53 45.79
N LYS A 328 -14.29 -9.53 45.19
CA LYS A 328 -14.62 -10.80 45.91
C LYS A 328 -13.35 -11.57 46.34
N LYS A 329 -12.23 -11.48 45.65
CA LYS A 329 -10.96 -12.07 46.05
C LYS A 329 -10.32 -11.30 47.22
N ILE A 330 -10.39 -9.96 47.21
CA ILE A 330 -9.82 -9.12 48.27
C ILE A 330 -10.64 -9.27 49.58
N SER A 331 -11.95 -9.42 49.48
CA SER A 331 -12.83 -9.60 50.67
C SER A 331 -12.75 -11.00 51.34
N LYS A 332 -12.05 -11.94 50.74
CA LYS A 332 -11.82 -13.31 51.25
C LYS A 332 -10.44 -13.52 51.89
N ASN A 333 -9.56 -12.55 51.83
CA ASN A 333 -8.28 -12.47 52.52
C ASN A 333 -8.38 -11.46 53.68
#